data_6a08e7bea13f7f657a979d5c6a6cf36b
#
_entry.id   6a08e7bea13f7f657a979d5c6a6cf36b
#
_cell.length_a   1.000
_cell.length_b   1.000
_cell.length_c   1.000
_cell.angle_alpha   90.00
_cell.angle_beta   90.00
_cell.angle_gamma   90.00
#
_symmetry.space_group_name_H-M   'P 1'
#
loop_
_entity.id
_entity.type
_entity.pdbx_description
1 polymer ?
#
loop_
_entity_poly.entity_id
_entity_poly.type
_entity_poly.pdbx_seq_one_letter_code
_entity_poly.pdbx_strand_id
1 'polypeptide(L)'
;MNLKNIEWTFDCGTWAASVMGLQLAVVQDKDGSFMATCSGGGRPEIQKGFESPIEAREYCMDTLLKREYHKYFAEESQREDDVLDGIGEWFNRVAPEPTIRQTRVQLGCHLEEVAEMLRLIPDTQTAAMIVNDYANALKAGDLEVAFTSSTNMTELLDSICDQMVTLVGIAHMLGFDLRSALEVVNASNWSKFENGKPVYDENGKVKKGKDYRPPRLEAFV
;
A
#
# COMPACT_ATOMS: atom_id res chain seq x y z
N MET A 1 5.08 -6.12 -1.40
CA MET A 1 6.42 -6.76 -1.36
C MET A 1 6.67 -7.43 -2.71
N ASN A 2 7.70 -7.02 -3.44
CA ASN A 2 8.01 -7.65 -4.72
C ASN A 2 8.85 -8.90 -4.46
N LEU A 3 8.21 -10.03 -4.30
CA LEU A 3 8.81 -11.32 -3.97
C LEU A 3 9.58 -11.96 -5.14
N LYS A 4 9.64 -11.30 -6.31
CA LYS A 4 10.29 -11.83 -7.51
C LYS A 4 11.83 -11.90 -7.46
N ASN A 5 12.44 -11.22 -6.49
CA ASN A 5 13.90 -11.11 -6.38
C ASN A 5 14.49 -11.87 -5.19
N ILE A 6 13.81 -12.86 -4.66
CA ILE A 6 14.38 -13.70 -3.59
C ILE A 6 15.39 -14.66 -4.21
N GLU A 7 16.63 -14.57 -3.73
CA GLU A 7 17.69 -15.51 -4.13
C GLU A 7 17.49 -16.86 -3.44
N TRP A 8 17.22 -17.87 -4.26
CA TRP A 8 17.13 -19.25 -3.82
C TRP A 8 18.47 -19.94 -4.03
N THR A 9 18.98 -20.56 -3.01
CA THR A 9 20.13 -21.45 -3.09
C THR A 9 19.65 -22.90 -3.22
N PHE A 10 20.37 -23.70 -3.99
CA PHE A 10 20.09 -25.13 -4.13
C PHE A 10 21.27 -25.93 -3.59
N ASP A 11 21.02 -26.73 -2.55
CA ASP A 11 22.03 -27.62 -1.97
C ASP A 11 21.37 -28.91 -1.48
N CYS A 12 22.01 -30.06 -1.72
CA CYS A 12 21.59 -31.38 -1.27
C CYS A 12 20.10 -31.70 -1.54
N GLY A 13 19.58 -31.31 -2.70
CA GLY A 13 18.18 -31.58 -3.07
C GLY A 13 17.16 -30.63 -2.45
N THR A 14 17.62 -29.57 -1.78
CA THR A 14 16.78 -28.55 -1.12
C THR A 14 16.99 -27.19 -1.77
N TRP A 15 15.90 -26.51 -2.13
CA TRP A 15 15.90 -25.10 -2.44
C TRP A 15 15.65 -24.32 -1.15
N ALA A 16 16.50 -23.39 -0.79
CA ALA A 16 16.37 -22.59 0.41
C ALA A 16 16.50 -21.09 0.12
N ALA A 17 15.76 -20.29 0.85
CA ALA A 17 15.87 -18.83 0.85
C ALA A 17 15.62 -18.29 2.25
N SER A 18 16.19 -17.13 2.57
CA SER A 18 15.94 -16.40 3.79
C SER A 18 15.39 -15.02 3.46
N VAL A 19 14.25 -14.66 4.05
CA VAL A 19 13.58 -13.40 3.81
C VAL A 19 13.07 -12.84 5.14
N MET A 20 13.55 -11.67 5.53
CA MET A 20 13.10 -10.97 6.74
C MET A 20 13.14 -11.84 8.02
N GLY A 21 14.16 -12.69 8.12
CA GLY A 21 14.30 -13.63 9.25
C GLY A 21 13.48 -14.92 9.13
N LEU A 22 12.63 -15.04 8.12
CA LEU A 22 11.91 -16.27 7.80
C LEU A 22 12.77 -17.17 6.92
N GLN A 23 12.71 -18.47 7.19
CA GLN A 23 13.40 -19.50 6.41
C GLN A 23 12.38 -20.19 5.51
N LEU A 24 12.64 -20.18 4.21
CA LEU A 24 11.85 -20.85 3.20
C LEU A 24 12.63 -22.06 2.68
N ALA A 25 11.96 -23.19 2.48
CA ALA A 25 12.59 -24.30 1.83
C ALA A 25 11.60 -25.07 0.93
N VAL A 26 12.12 -25.61 -0.16
CA VAL A 26 11.40 -26.55 -1.04
C VAL A 26 12.23 -27.83 -1.14
N VAL A 27 11.63 -28.94 -0.79
CA VAL A 27 12.28 -30.27 -0.72
C VAL A 27 11.45 -31.25 -1.53
N GLN A 28 12.12 -32.17 -2.24
CA GLN A 28 11.44 -33.28 -2.90
C GLN A 28 11.07 -34.36 -1.86
N ASP A 29 9.80 -34.74 -1.83
CA ASP A 29 9.32 -35.83 -0.97
C ASP A 29 9.65 -37.21 -1.60
N LYS A 30 9.49 -38.29 -0.83
CA LYS A 30 9.83 -39.67 -1.22
C LYS A 30 9.00 -40.17 -2.39
N ASP A 31 7.82 -39.64 -2.61
CA ASP A 31 6.93 -39.97 -3.73
C ASP A 31 7.24 -39.21 -5.02
N GLY A 32 8.27 -38.35 -5.00
CA GLY A 32 8.68 -37.53 -6.14
C GLY A 32 7.99 -36.17 -6.23
N SER A 33 6.97 -35.92 -5.42
CA SER A 33 6.35 -34.60 -5.29
C SER A 33 7.24 -33.64 -4.53
N PHE A 34 6.87 -32.37 -4.53
CA PHE A 34 7.61 -31.31 -3.79
C PHE A 34 6.81 -30.82 -2.59
N MET A 35 7.54 -30.40 -1.57
CA MET A 35 7.03 -29.88 -0.32
C MET A 35 7.60 -28.48 -0.11
N ALA A 36 6.73 -27.54 0.21
CA ALA A 36 7.07 -26.16 0.56
C ALA A 36 7.01 -25.97 2.07
N THR A 37 8.00 -25.27 2.64
CA THR A 37 8.04 -24.97 4.07
C THR A 37 8.39 -23.49 4.31
N CYS A 38 7.86 -22.94 5.39
CA CYS A 38 8.23 -21.63 5.89
C CYS A 38 8.30 -21.65 7.42
N SER A 39 9.35 -21.09 7.99
CA SER A 39 9.49 -21.00 9.46
C SER A 39 10.15 -19.69 9.89
N GLY A 40 9.69 -19.13 11.01
CA GLY A 40 10.23 -17.94 11.64
C GLY A 40 10.69 -18.20 13.08
N GLY A 41 11.29 -19.37 13.35
CA GLY A 41 11.79 -19.76 14.68
C GLY A 41 10.80 -20.62 15.49
N GLY A 42 9.61 -20.92 14.95
CA GLY A 42 8.62 -21.84 15.52
C GLY A 42 8.53 -23.16 14.73
N ARG A 43 7.42 -23.89 14.89
CA ARG A 43 7.13 -25.05 14.04
C ARG A 43 6.92 -24.56 12.59
N PRO A 44 7.61 -25.17 11.60
CA PRO A 44 7.45 -24.78 10.21
C PRO A 44 6.03 -25.06 9.72
N GLU A 45 5.46 -24.15 8.94
CA GLU A 45 4.31 -24.46 8.06
C GLU A 45 4.78 -25.29 6.91
N ILE A 46 4.03 -26.34 6.57
CA ILE A 46 4.41 -27.32 5.55
C ILE A 46 3.20 -27.57 4.64
N GLN A 47 3.41 -27.40 3.33
CA GLN A 47 2.44 -27.83 2.31
C GLN A 47 3.11 -28.81 1.35
N LYS A 48 2.40 -29.87 0.99
CA LYS A 48 2.89 -30.98 0.17
C LYS A 48 2.09 -31.14 -1.12
N GLY A 49 2.63 -31.92 -2.04
CA GLY A 49 1.91 -32.38 -3.22
C GLY A 49 2.06 -31.52 -4.47
N PHE A 50 3.10 -30.67 -4.54
CA PHE A 50 3.40 -29.91 -5.75
C PHE A 50 4.06 -30.78 -6.81
N GLU A 51 3.71 -30.58 -8.08
CA GLU A 51 4.27 -31.36 -9.21
C GLU A 51 5.67 -30.86 -9.62
N SER A 52 6.01 -29.62 -9.26
CA SER A 52 7.30 -29.03 -9.60
C SER A 52 7.88 -28.18 -8.47
N PRO A 53 9.24 -27.99 -8.42
CA PRO A 53 9.87 -27.10 -7.45
C PRO A 53 9.54 -25.63 -7.70
N ILE A 54 9.16 -25.27 -8.92
CA ILE A 54 8.75 -23.90 -9.27
C ILE A 54 7.41 -23.59 -8.59
N GLU A 55 6.41 -24.45 -8.75
CA GLU A 55 5.11 -24.32 -8.12
C GLU A 55 5.20 -24.28 -6.58
N ALA A 56 6.01 -25.14 -5.99
CA ALA A 56 6.26 -25.13 -4.55
C ALA A 56 6.92 -23.84 -4.07
N ARG A 57 7.85 -23.25 -4.85
CA ARG A 57 8.48 -21.96 -4.53
C ARG A 57 7.48 -20.80 -4.65
N GLU A 58 6.67 -20.79 -5.67
CA GLU A 58 5.60 -19.78 -5.83
C GLU A 58 4.63 -19.84 -4.66
N TYR A 59 4.24 -21.04 -4.22
CA TYR A 59 3.41 -21.18 -3.02
C TYR A 59 4.10 -20.71 -1.76
N CYS A 60 5.40 -20.98 -1.55
CA CYS A 60 6.19 -20.41 -0.45
C CYS A 60 6.10 -18.90 -0.44
N MET A 61 6.26 -18.28 -1.60
CA MET A 61 6.31 -16.84 -1.74
C MET A 61 4.93 -16.17 -1.53
N ASP A 62 3.92 -16.73 -2.18
CA ASP A 62 2.59 -16.09 -2.21
C ASP A 62 1.71 -16.45 -1.02
N THR A 63 1.92 -17.60 -0.42
CA THR A 63 1.06 -18.07 0.66
C THR A 63 1.78 -18.19 1.99
N LEU A 64 2.83 -19.01 2.07
CA LEU A 64 3.46 -19.28 3.37
C LEU A 64 4.19 -18.06 3.92
N LEU A 65 4.95 -17.34 3.09
CA LEU A 65 5.67 -16.15 3.53
C LEU A 65 4.71 -15.06 4.01
N LYS A 66 3.62 -14.79 3.26
CA LYS A 66 2.61 -13.82 3.66
C LYS A 66 1.93 -14.22 4.96
N ARG A 67 1.58 -15.51 5.12
CA ARG A 67 0.92 -16.04 6.30
C ARG A 67 1.81 -15.99 7.54
N GLU A 68 3.07 -16.38 7.44
CA GLU A 68 4.04 -16.29 8.54
C GLU A 68 4.38 -14.83 8.89
N TYR A 69 4.54 -13.97 7.88
CA TYR A 69 4.72 -12.53 8.11
C TYR A 69 3.56 -11.95 8.92
N HIS A 70 2.33 -12.29 8.57
CA HIS A 70 1.14 -11.87 9.34
C HIS A 70 1.13 -12.41 10.78
N LYS A 71 1.56 -13.65 11.04
CA LYS A 71 1.63 -14.16 12.41
C LYS A 71 2.59 -13.36 13.31
N TYR A 72 3.74 -12.95 12.78
CA TYR A 72 4.75 -12.22 13.57
C TYR A 72 4.44 -10.74 13.74
N PHE A 73 3.66 -10.14 12.84
CA PHE A 73 3.40 -8.71 12.82
C PHE A 73 1.91 -8.35 12.98
N ALA A 74 1.02 -9.33 13.03
CA ALA A 74 -0.43 -9.14 13.04
C ALA A 74 -1.15 -9.62 14.30
N GLU A 75 -0.47 -9.92 15.41
CA GLU A 75 -1.16 -10.19 16.68
C GLU A 75 -1.96 -8.98 17.22
N GLU A 76 -1.89 -7.82 16.56
CA GLU A 76 -2.68 -6.62 16.90
C GLU A 76 -3.81 -6.29 15.92
N SER A 77 -3.97 -6.96 14.80
CA SER A 77 -4.99 -6.60 13.78
C SER A 77 -6.18 -7.56 13.70
N GLN A 78 -6.75 -7.97 14.82
CA GLN A 78 -8.15 -8.41 14.85
C GLN A 78 -9.06 -7.17 14.92
N ARG A 79 -9.10 -6.38 13.87
CA ARG A 79 -10.13 -5.37 13.67
C ARG A 79 -10.80 -5.63 12.32
N GLU A 80 -12.00 -6.22 12.40
CA GLU A 80 -12.96 -6.19 11.32
C GLU A 80 -13.16 -4.73 10.89
N ASP A 81 -13.09 -4.47 9.58
CA ASP A 81 -13.27 -3.16 8.94
C ASP A 81 -12.18 -2.11 9.31
N ASP A 82 -10.95 -2.32 8.89
CA ASP A 82 -9.94 -1.25 8.95
C ASP A 82 -10.30 -0.16 7.93
N VAL A 83 -10.25 1.10 8.37
CA VAL A 83 -10.47 2.26 7.52
C VAL A 83 -9.54 2.27 6.29
N LEU A 84 -8.35 1.70 6.40
CA LEU A 84 -7.42 1.54 5.28
C LEU A 84 -7.94 0.59 4.21
N ASP A 85 -8.61 -0.50 4.60
CA ASP A 85 -9.27 -1.42 3.67
C ASP A 85 -10.38 -0.71 2.91
N GLY A 86 -11.19 0.09 3.60
CA GLY A 86 -12.24 0.89 2.97
C GLY A 86 -11.71 1.96 2.00
N ILE A 87 -10.55 2.55 2.29
CA ILE A 87 -9.85 3.45 1.36
C ILE A 87 -9.31 2.65 0.17
N GLY A 88 -8.72 1.48 0.41
CA GLY A 88 -8.24 0.56 -0.62
C GLY A 88 -9.35 0.15 -1.59
N GLU A 89 -10.54 -0.20 -1.08
CA GLU A 89 -11.71 -0.50 -1.91
C GLU A 89 -12.13 0.68 -2.80
N TRP A 90 -12.12 1.90 -2.26
CA TRP A 90 -12.39 3.08 -3.06
C TRP A 90 -11.41 3.20 -4.24
N PHE A 91 -10.11 3.03 -3.99
CA PHE A 91 -9.09 3.05 -5.05
C PHE A 91 -9.24 1.91 -6.06
N ASN A 92 -9.64 0.71 -5.65
CA ASN A 92 -9.94 -0.41 -6.54
C ASN A 92 -11.11 -0.08 -7.50
N ARG A 93 -12.06 0.77 -7.08
CA ARG A 93 -13.14 1.25 -7.97
C ARG A 93 -12.70 2.37 -8.88
N VAL A 94 -11.82 3.25 -8.40
CA VAL A 94 -11.32 4.40 -9.15
C VAL A 94 -10.26 4.00 -10.17
N ALA A 95 -9.36 3.09 -9.83
CA ALA A 95 -8.25 2.67 -10.67
C ALA A 95 -8.00 1.15 -10.53
N PRO A 96 -8.90 0.31 -11.07
CA PRO A 96 -8.77 -1.16 -10.97
C PRO A 96 -7.49 -1.68 -11.66
N GLU A 97 -7.05 -1.01 -12.69
CA GLU A 97 -5.80 -1.28 -13.42
C GLU A 97 -5.00 0.03 -13.49
N PRO A 98 -4.22 0.36 -12.45
CA PRO A 98 -3.56 1.66 -12.37
C PRO A 98 -2.51 1.82 -13.46
N THR A 99 -2.54 2.97 -14.14
CA THR A 99 -1.59 3.39 -15.16
C THR A 99 -0.54 4.33 -14.58
N ILE A 100 0.62 4.46 -15.24
CA ILE A 100 1.66 5.44 -14.84
C ILE A 100 1.12 6.88 -14.82
N ARG A 101 0.19 7.22 -15.71
CA ARG A 101 -0.49 8.52 -15.70
C ARG A 101 -1.30 8.71 -14.42
N GLN A 102 -2.07 7.72 -14.00
CA GLN A 102 -2.86 7.77 -12.76
C GLN A 102 -1.96 7.82 -11.54
N THR A 103 -0.85 7.07 -11.52
CA THR A 103 0.15 7.15 -10.45
C THR A 103 0.74 8.56 -10.35
N ARG A 104 1.07 9.19 -11.47
CA ARG A 104 1.57 10.57 -11.51
C ARG A 104 0.54 11.58 -10.96
N VAL A 105 -0.71 11.46 -11.39
CA VAL A 105 -1.80 12.31 -10.89
C VAL A 105 -1.99 12.11 -9.38
N GLN A 106 -1.92 10.87 -8.89
CA GLN A 106 -2.06 10.57 -7.46
C GLN A 106 -0.91 11.13 -6.63
N LEU A 107 0.33 11.10 -7.14
CA LEU A 107 1.46 11.78 -6.51
C LEU A 107 1.22 13.30 -6.44
N GLY A 108 0.70 13.89 -7.50
CA GLY A 108 0.31 15.31 -7.50
C GLY A 108 -0.80 15.61 -6.49
N CYS A 109 -1.81 14.74 -6.35
CA CYS A 109 -2.85 14.90 -5.34
C CYS A 109 -2.26 14.82 -3.91
N HIS A 110 -1.34 13.90 -3.66
CA HIS A 110 -0.68 13.80 -2.36
C HIS A 110 0.08 15.09 -2.00
N LEU A 111 0.87 15.64 -2.93
CA LEU A 111 1.57 16.90 -2.70
C LEU A 111 0.61 18.09 -2.55
N GLU A 112 -0.55 18.09 -3.21
CA GLU A 112 -1.61 19.09 -3.02
C GLU A 112 -2.09 19.10 -1.57
N GLU A 113 -2.38 17.94 -0.97
CA GLU A 113 -2.80 17.83 0.44
C GLU A 113 -1.69 18.28 1.40
N VAL A 114 -0.42 17.97 1.11
CA VAL A 114 0.72 18.50 1.87
C VAL A 114 0.78 20.03 1.80
N ALA A 115 0.59 20.60 0.62
CA ALA A 115 0.58 22.06 0.45
C ALA A 115 -0.60 22.71 1.17
N GLU A 116 -1.77 22.07 1.19
CA GLU A 116 -2.94 22.55 1.93
C GLU A 116 -2.69 22.53 3.44
N MET A 117 -2.11 21.47 3.97
CA MET A 117 -1.70 21.41 5.37
C MET A 117 -0.70 22.53 5.72
N LEU A 118 0.33 22.73 4.90
CA LEU A 118 1.33 23.78 5.13
C LEU A 118 0.71 25.17 5.11
N ARG A 119 -0.31 25.46 4.30
CA ARG A 119 -0.99 26.77 4.29
C ARG A 119 -1.64 27.14 5.62
N LEU A 120 -1.98 26.14 6.45
CA LEU A 120 -2.62 26.32 7.74
C LEU A 120 -1.60 26.57 8.87
N ILE A 121 -0.32 26.34 8.62
CA ILE A 121 0.75 26.53 9.60
C ILE A 121 1.38 27.91 9.40
N PRO A 122 1.55 28.74 10.45
CA PRO A 122 2.23 30.03 10.33
C PRO A 122 3.64 29.87 9.73
N ASP A 123 4.06 30.86 8.94
CA ASP A 123 5.41 30.98 8.36
C ASP A 123 5.82 29.89 7.34
N THR A 124 4.89 29.04 6.89
CA THR A 124 5.16 27.98 5.89
C THR A 124 4.56 28.26 4.51
N GLN A 125 4.04 29.45 4.25
CA GLN A 125 3.34 29.80 3.01
C GLN A 125 4.21 29.65 1.77
N THR A 126 5.50 30.01 1.85
CA THR A 126 6.44 29.84 0.74
C THR A 126 6.68 28.35 0.41
N ALA A 127 6.82 27.50 1.43
CA ALA A 127 6.94 26.06 1.24
C ALA A 127 5.66 25.48 0.62
N ALA A 128 4.49 25.90 1.09
CA ALA A 128 3.20 25.51 0.53
C ALA A 128 3.07 25.87 -0.96
N MET A 129 3.52 27.06 -1.37
CA MET A 129 3.53 27.46 -2.79
C MET A 129 4.41 26.54 -3.63
N ILE A 130 5.65 26.32 -3.20
CA ILE A 130 6.61 25.46 -3.92
C ILE A 130 6.06 24.04 -4.10
N VAL A 131 5.55 23.45 -3.01
CA VAL A 131 4.99 22.07 -3.05
C VAL A 131 3.77 22.03 -3.97
N ASN A 132 2.91 23.05 -3.93
CA ASN A 132 1.73 23.14 -4.80
C ASN A 132 2.10 23.26 -6.29
N ASP A 133 3.18 23.96 -6.63
CA ASP A 133 3.66 24.06 -8.00
C ASP A 133 4.12 22.71 -8.53
N TYR A 134 4.85 21.93 -7.71
CA TYR A 134 5.19 20.54 -8.05
C TYR A 134 3.95 19.65 -8.20
N ALA A 135 2.96 19.79 -7.31
CA ALA A 135 1.69 19.06 -7.39
C ALA A 135 0.97 19.35 -8.71
N ASN A 136 0.91 20.60 -9.12
CA ASN A 136 0.28 21.02 -10.38
C ASN A 136 1.04 20.50 -11.61
N ALA A 137 2.37 20.60 -11.62
CA ALA A 137 3.21 20.11 -12.71
C ALA A 137 3.07 18.58 -12.89
N LEU A 138 2.99 17.81 -11.80
CA LEU A 138 2.69 16.37 -11.86
C LEU A 138 1.30 16.10 -12.43
N LYS A 139 0.26 16.79 -11.97
CA LYS A 139 -1.12 16.61 -12.47
C LYS A 139 -1.24 16.97 -13.95
N ALA A 140 -0.64 18.08 -14.37
CA ALA A 140 -0.65 18.53 -15.75
C ALA A 140 0.15 17.64 -16.70
N GLY A 141 1.21 16.98 -16.21
CA GLY A 141 2.10 16.16 -17.02
C GLY A 141 3.37 16.87 -17.47
N ASP A 142 3.66 18.01 -16.87
CA ASP A 142 4.90 18.76 -17.12
C ASP A 142 6.12 18.07 -16.49
N LEU A 143 5.87 17.19 -15.50
CA LEU A 143 6.88 16.31 -14.90
C LEU A 143 6.56 14.86 -15.25
N GLU A 144 7.53 14.16 -15.80
CA GLU A 144 7.42 12.73 -16.06
C GLU A 144 7.71 11.91 -14.80
N VAL A 145 6.94 10.86 -14.61
CA VAL A 145 7.18 9.84 -13.59
C VAL A 145 7.46 8.53 -14.30
N ALA A 146 8.63 7.96 -14.03
CA ALA A 146 9.01 6.66 -14.56
C ALA A 146 9.62 5.81 -13.45
N PHE A 147 9.07 4.63 -13.24
CA PHE A 147 9.69 3.60 -12.39
C PHE A 147 10.47 2.66 -13.29
N THR A 148 11.78 2.65 -13.11
CA THR A 148 12.71 1.81 -13.88
C THR A 148 13.15 0.60 -13.06
N SER A 149 13.89 -0.32 -13.69
CA SER A 149 14.50 -1.46 -12.97
C SER A 149 15.50 -1.04 -11.89
N SER A 150 15.99 0.20 -11.95
CA SER A 150 16.86 0.79 -10.91
C SER A 150 16.10 1.47 -9.77
N THR A 151 14.78 1.62 -9.87
CA THR A 151 13.97 2.20 -8.81
C THR A 151 13.87 1.22 -7.65
N ASN A 152 14.32 1.61 -6.47
CA ASN A 152 14.18 0.78 -5.27
C ASN A 152 12.74 0.86 -4.76
N MET A 153 11.92 -0.10 -5.19
CA MET A 153 10.49 -0.15 -4.81
C MET A 153 10.28 -0.44 -3.32
N THR A 154 11.25 -1.08 -2.65
CA THR A 154 11.18 -1.32 -1.20
C THR A 154 11.39 -0.02 -0.43
N GLU A 155 12.40 0.78 -0.78
CA GLU A 155 12.60 2.10 -0.18
C GLU A 155 11.44 3.06 -0.48
N LEU A 156 10.86 2.97 -1.67
CA LEU A 156 9.68 3.77 -2.01
C LEU A 156 8.48 3.40 -1.11
N LEU A 157 8.24 2.10 -0.91
CA LEU A 157 7.18 1.64 -0.01
C LEU A 157 7.45 2.04 1.44
N ASP A 158 8.68 1.89 1.92
CA ASP A 158 9.12 2.31 3.24
C ASP A 158 8.83 3.80 3.47
N SER A 159 9.23 4.65 2.52
CA SER A 159 8.95 6.08 2.56
C SER A 159 7.46 6.41 2.59
N ILE A 160 6.61 5.64 1.92
CA ILE A 160 5.15 5.81 1.97
C ILE A 160 4.62 5.43 3.35
N CYS A 161 5.10 4.33 3.93
CA CYS A 161 4.74 3.91 5.28
C CYS A 161 5.15 4.95 6.33
N ASP A 162 6.36 5.48 6.24
CA ASP A 162 6.88 6.49 7.17
C ASP A 162 6.07 7.80 7.11
N GLN A 163 5.61 8.20 5.92
CA GLN A 163 4.70 9.33 5.79
C GLN A 163 3.38 9.08 6.55
N MET A 164 2.81 7.90 6.46
CA MET A 164 1.59 7.56 7.22
C MET A 164 1.85 7.57 8.72
N VAL A 165 2.96 7.00 9.19
CA VAL A 165 3.35 7.01 10.61
C VAL A 165 3.51 8.44 11.12
N THR A 166 4.19 9.29 10.38
CA THR A 166 4.41 10.69 10.80
C THR A 166 3.12 11.52 10.77
N LEU A 167 2.20 11.28 9.84
CA LEU A 167 0.87 11.91 9.82
C LEU A 167 0.03 11.50 11.03
N VAL A 168 0.03 10.22 11.40
CA VAL A 168 -0.61 9.74 12.64
C VAL A 168 0.02 10.43 13.86
N GLY A 169 1.35 10.58 13.87
CA GLY A 169 2.07 11.31 14.92
C GLY A 169 1.64 12.77 15.05
N ILE A 170 1.50 13.48 13.93
CA ILE A 170 1.00 14.87 13.94
C ILE A 170 -0.40 14.94 14.54
N ALA A 171 -1.32 14.10 14.10
CA ALA A 171 -2.69 14.07 14.62
C ALA A 171 -2.72 13.77 16.13
N HIS A 172 -1.89 12.79 16.58
CA HIS A 172 -1.76 12.47 18.01
C HIS A 172 -1.27 13.67 18.83
N MET A 173 -0.23 14.38 18.38
CA MET A 173 0.32 15.55 19.07
C MET A 173 -0.67 16.70 19.16
N LEU A 174 -1.60 16.79 18.22
CA LEU A 174 -2.67 17.80 18.19
C LEU A 174 -3.94 17.35 18.93
N GLY A 175 -4.02 16.09 19.38
CA GLY A 175 -5.17 15.54 20.10
C GLY A 175 -6.34 15.16 19.21
N PHE A 176 -6.15 15.01 17.91
CA PHE A 176 -7.21 14.69 16.95
C PHE A 176 -7.61 13.21 17.01
N ASP A 177 -8.91 12.90 16.87
CA ASP A 177 -9.41 11.56 16.59
C ASP A 177 -9.29 11.27 15.09
N LEU A 178 -8.06 10.97 14.66
CA LEU A 178 -7.74 10.72 13.25
C LEU A 178 -8.52 9.54 12.67
N ARG A 179 -8.75 8.48 13.47
CA ARG A 179 -9.43 7.27 12.97
C ARG A 179 -10.86 7.60 12.56
N SER A 180 -11.64 8.17 13.46
CA SER A 180 -13.05 8.53 13.19
C SER A 180 -13.14 9.58 12.09
N ALA A 181 -12.20 10.53 12.05
CA ALA A 181 -12.10 11.51 10.97
C ALA A 181 -11.86 10.85 9.60
N LEU A 182 -10.96 9.87 9.50
CA LEU A 182 -10.70 9.13 8.26
C LEU A 182 -11.93 8.33 7.77
N GLU A 183 -12.73 7.75 8.66
CA GLU A 183 -13.97 7.07 8.30
C GLU A 183 -14.95 8.05 7.64
N VAL A 184 -15.10 9.24 8.19
CA VAL A 184 -15.96 10.30 7.63
C VAL A 184 -15.43 10.81 6.29
N VAL A 185 -14.11 10.99 6.16
CA VAL A 185 -13.48 11.38 4.90
C VAL A 185 -13.65 10.28 3.84
N ASN A 186 -13.50 9.02 4.20
CA ASN A 186 -13.73 7.90 3.27
C ASN A 186 -15.19 7.87 2.80
N ALA A 187 -16.16 8.01 3.70
CA ALA A 187 -17.57 8.13 3.32
C ALA A 187 -17.85 9.33 2.41
N SER A 188 -17.19 10.46 2.64
CA SER A 188 -17.24 11.63 1.75
C SER A 188 -16.65 11.31 0.37
N ASN A 189 -15.56 10.56 0.28
CA ASN A 189 -14.97 10.14 -0.99
C ASN A 189 -15.91 9.23 -1.78
N TRP A 190 -16.58 8.30 -1.14
CA TRP A 190 -17.60 7.46 -1.78
C TRP A 190 -18.78 8.29 -2.31
N SER A 191 -19.14 9.37 -1.65
CA SER A 191 -20.24 10.27 -2.11
C SER A 191 -19.90 11.07 -3.38
N LYS A 192 -18.64 11.03 -3.85
CA LYS A 192 -18.25 11.61 -5.16
C LYS A 192 -18.77 10.81 -6.35
N PHE A 193 -19.17 9.55 -6.12
CA PHE A 193 -19.62 8.67 -7.20
C PHE A 193 -21.05 9.03 -7.62
N GLU A 194 -21.33 8.90 -8.91
CA GLU A 194 -22.68 9.03 -9.47
C GLU A 194 -23.16 7.68 -9.96
N ASN A 195 -24.32 7.24 -9.48
CA ASN A 195 -24.88 5.92 -9.81
C ASN A 195 -23.88 4.76 -9.57
N GLY A 196 -23.10 4.85 -8.47
CA GLY A 196 -22.09 3.86 -8.09
C GLY A 196 -20.81 3.85 -8.94
N LYS A 197 -20.57 4.88 -9.76
CA LYS A 197 -19.40 5.00 -10.64
C LYS A 197 -18.63 6.29 -10.37
N PRO A 198 -17.30 6.27 -10.38
CA PRO A 198 -16.49 7.48 -10.30
C PRO A 198 -16.69 8.36 -11.54
N VAL A 199 -16.67 9.68 -11.35
CA VAL A 199 -16.69 10.67 -12.42
C VAL A 199 -15.37 11.42 -12.38
N TYR A 200 -14.72 11.59 -13.54
CA TYR A 200 -13.39 12.17 -13.63
C TYR A 200 -13.42 13.56 -14.24
N ASP A 201 -12.45 14.38 -13.88
CA ASP A 201 -12.12 15.62 -14.57
C ASP A 201 -11.19 15.35 -15.79
N GLU A 202 -10.79 16.42 -16.48
CA GLU A 202 -9.90 16.37 -17.64
C GLU A 202 -8.50 15.79 -17.37
N ASN A 203 -8.05 15.89 -16.10
CA ASN A 203 -6.77 15.36 -15.63
C ASN A 203 -6.86 13.90 -15.16
N GLY A 204 -8.08 13.33 -15.08
CA GLY A 204 -8.33 11.98 -14.58
C GLY A 204 -8.41 11.89 -13.05
N LYS A 205 -8.58 13.04 -12.34
CA LYS A 205 -8.90 13.09 -10.91
C LYS A 205 -10.39 12.85 -10.71
N VAL A 206 -10.79 12.11 -9.69
CA VAL A 206 -12.20 11.94 -9.33
C VAL A 206 -12.76 13.28 -8.88
N LYS A 207 -13.75 13.78 -9.60
CA LYS A 207 -14.42 15.04 -9.27
C LYS A 207 -15.61 14.82 -8.32
N LYS A 208 -16.06 15.89 -7.70
CA LYS A 208 -17.26 15.91 -6.88
C LYS A 208 -18.49 15.74 -7.78
N GLY A 209 -19.21 14.61 -7.62
CA GLY A 209 -20.47 14.36 -8.31
C GLY A 209 -21.62 15.16 -7.70
N LYS A 210 -22.83 15.00 -8.27
CA LYS A 210 -24.04 15.72 -7.82
C LYS A 210 -24.48 15.38 -6.39
N ASP A 211 -24.15 14.17 -5.92
CA ASP A 211 -24.52 13.67 -4.59
C ASP A 211 -23.39 13.83 -3.57
N TYR A 212 -22.32 14.60 -3.92
CA TYR A 212 -21.18 14.83 -3.05
C TYR A 212 -21.57 15.44 -1.71
N ARG A 213 -21.05 14.87 -0.63
CA ARG A 213 -21.20 15.34 0.74
C ARG A 213 -19.82 15.63 1.32
N PRO A 214 -19.51 16.89 1.65
CA PRO A 214 -18.25 17.23 2.31
C PRO A 214 -18.15 16.55 3.68
N PRO A 215 -16.95 16.12 4.12
CA PRO A 215 -16.76 15.59 5.46
C PRO A 215 -16.99 16.71 6.50
N ARG A 216 -17.55 16.32 7.65
CA ARG A 216 -17.68 17.21 8.80
C ARG A 216 -16.75 16.72 9.89
N LEU A 217 -15.69 17.48 10.14
CA LEU A 217 -14.58 17.06 10.99
C LEU A 217 -14.52 17.79 12.34
N GLU A 218 -15.43 18.69 12.60
CA GLU A 218 -15.46 19.56 13.79
C GLU A 218 -15.54 18.78 15.12
N ALA A 219 -16.06 17.55 15.07
CA ALA A 219 -16.19 16.71 16.27
C ALA A 219 -14.90 15.92 16.62
N PHE A 220 -13.87 15.97 15.75
CA PHE A 220 -12.66 15.16 15.88
C PHE A 220 -11.38 15.97 16.16
N VAL A 221 -11.54 17.28 16.39
CA VAL A 221 -10.46 18.24 16.71
C VAL A 221 -10.47 18.67 18.16
#